data_a450bfa1e916404d27cd72e1327a596d
#
_entry.id   a450bfa1e916404d27cd72e1327a596d
#
_cell.length_a   1.000
_cell.length_b   1.000
_cell.length_c   1.000
_cell.angle_alpha   90.00
_cell.angle_beta   90.00
_cell.angle_gamma   90.00
#
_symmetry.space_group_name_H-M   'P 1'
#
loop_
_entity.id
_entity.type
_entity.pdbx_description
1 polymer ?
#
loop_
_entity_poly.entity_id
_entity_poly.type
_entity_poly.pdbx_seq_one_letter_code
_entity_poly.pdbx_strand_id
1 'polypeptide(L)'
;MAKVIAVANQKGGVGKTTTSANLGTGLAMLDKKVIIIDTDIGLRNLDVVMGLENRIVYNLVDIIEGNCRIRQAFIKDKKYPNLFLLPSAQTRDKTSVKPEQMKKLIETLRDDFDYILLDCPAGIEQGFQNAIAGADRAIIVTTPEVSSVRDADRIIGLLDANEIHKQHLIINKIRMDMVKKGDMMSIEDVLEILACELIGIVPDDEHIVISTNQGELVVGSSAPAGCAYMNISRRICGEDVPFMELSGKNHIWNR
;
A
#
# COMPACT_ATOMS: atom_id res chain seq x y z
N MET A 1 -13.37 -13.81 -7.27
CA MET A 1 -13.13 -12.41 -7.62
C MET A 1 -12.09 -11.80 -6.69
N ALA A 2 -11.11 -11.11 -7.25
CA ALA A 2 -10.05 -10.45 -6.50
C ALA A 2 -10.59 -9.41 -5.51
N LYS A 3 -9.90 -9.25 -4.38
CA LYS A 3 -10.07 -8.09 -3.49
C LYS A 3 -9.20 -6.95 -4.00
N VAL A 4 -9.80 -5.83 -4.37
CA VAL A 4 -9.09 -4.64 -4.87
C VAL A 4 -8.90 -3.65 -3.73
N ILE A 5 -7.65 -3.36 -3.38
CA ILE A 5 -7.29 -2.56 -2.21
C ILE A 5 -6.48 -1.34 -2.64
N ALA A 6 -6.99 -0.15 -2.42
CA ALA A 6 -6.24 1.09 -2.58
C ALA A 6 -5.38 1.37 -1.34
N VAL A 7 -4.10 1.65 -1.52
CA VAL A 7 -3.19 2.06 -0.44
C VAL A 7 -2.99 3.56 -0.53
N ALA A 8 -3.58 4.31 0.39
CA ALA A 8 -3.82 5.74 0.22
C ALA A 8 -3.39 6.60 1.41
N ASN A 9 -2.97 7.81 1.13
CA ASN A 9 -2.91 9.00 1.98
C ASN A 9 -2.62 10.23 1.10
N GLN A 10 -3.09 11.40 1.48
CA GLN A 10 -2.80 12.65 0.78
C GLN A 10 -1.32 13.02 0.91
N LYS A 11 -0.72 12.81 2.09
CA LYS A 11 0.67 13.20 2.39
C LYS A 11 1.68 12.32 1.66
N GLY A 12 2.69 12.94 1.06
CA GLY A 12 3.88 12.26 0.56
C GLY A 12 4.77 11.76 1.71
N GLY A 13 5.53 10.69 1.48
CA GLY A 13 6.54 10.20 2.43
C GLY A 13 6.02 9.39 3.62
N VAL A 14 4.70 9.17 3.76
CA VAL A 14 4.13 8.34 4.84
C VAL A 14 4.39 6.84 4.68
N GLY A 15 4.87 6.41 3.50
CA GLY A 15 5.25 5.03 3.22
C GLY A 15 4.19 4.22 2.46
N LYS A 16 3.31 4.83 1.66
CA LYS A 16 2.33 4.13 0.81
C LYS A 16 2.99 3.07 -0.07
N THR A 17 3.93 3.47 -0.91
CA THR A 17 4.63 2.60 -1.85
C THR A 17 5.38 1.47 -1.15
N THR A 18 6.10 1.79 -0.06
CA THR A 18 6.77 0.78 0.78
C THR A 18 5.77 -0.22 1.35
N THR A 19 4.62 0.27 1.83
CA THR A 19 3.53 -0.56 2.35
C THR A 19 2.93 -1.43 1.24
N SER A 20 2.62 -0.86 0.07
CA SER A 20 2.08 -1.60 -1.09
C SER A 20 3.01 -2.75 -1.49
N ALA A 21 4.31 -2.49 -1.62
CA ALA A 21 5.30 -3.48 -1.97
C ALA A 21 5.42 -4.60 -0.93
N ASN A 22 5.54 -4.25 0.37
CA ASN A 22 5.67 -5.22 1.46
C ASN A 22 4.40 -6.05 1.65
N LEU A 23 3.21 -5.44 1.57
CA LEU A 23 1.93 -6.16 1.67
C LEU A 23 1.72 -7.10 0.49
N GLY A 24 1.99 -6.64 -0.76
CA GLY A 24 1.88 -7.50 -1.93
C GLY A 24 2.79 -8.71 -1.85
N THR A 25 4.03 -8.51 -1.39
CA THR A 25 4.98 -9.62 -1.17
C THR A 25 4.55 -10.51 -0.02
N GLY A 26 4.10 -9.94 1.10
CA GLY A 26 3.58 -10.71 2.24
C GLY A 26 2.39 -11.59 1.86
N LEU A 27 1.45 -11.06 1.08
CA LEU A 27 0.33 -11.84 0.54
C LEU A 27 0.81 -12.95 -0.41
N ALA A 28 1.81 -12.68 -1.26
CA ALA A 28 2.38 -13.68 -2.14
C ALA A 28 3.10 -14.81 -1.36
N MET A 29 3.76 -14.47 -0.24
CA MET A 29 4.34 -15.46 0.69
C MET A 29 3.28 -16.34 1.37
N LEU A 30 2.03 -15.87 1.45
CA LEU A 30 0.86 -16.62 1.92
C LEU A 30 0.12 -17.31 0.76
N ASP A 31 0.82 -17.63 -0.32
CA ASP A 31 0.33 -18.33 -1.51
C ASP A 31 -0.84 -17.64 -2.24
N LYS A 32 -1.01 -16.32 -2.06
CA LYS A 32 -2.00 -15.54 -2.82
C LYS A 32 -1.40 -15.06 -4.12
N LYS A 33 -2.20 -15.07 -5.19
CA LYS A 33 -1.80 -14.50 -6.48
C LYS A 33 -2.11 -13.00 -6.46
N VAL A 34 -1.06 -12.18 -6.54
CA VAL A 34 -1.13 -10.74 -6.29
C VAL A 34 -0.59 -9.95 -7.47
N ILE A 35 -1.27 -8.87 -7.83
CA ILE A 35 -0.72 -7.82 -8.67
C ILE A 35 -0.73 -6.49 -7.91
N ILE A 36 0.38 -5.78 -7.97
CA ILE A 36 0.47 -4.42 -7.47
C ILE A 36 0.51 -3.49 -8.69
N ILE A 37 -0.35 -2.49 -8.71
CA ILE A 37 -0.44 -1.51 -9.80
C ILE A 37 0.07 -0.18 -9.27
N ASP A 38 1.15 0.33 -9.86
CA ASP A 38 1.64 1.67 -9.61
C ASP A 38 0.75 2.66 -10.37
N THR A 39 0.05 3.51 -9.65
CA THR A 39 -0.85 4.52 -10.22
C THR A 39 -0.27 5.93 -10.16
N ASP A 40 0.99 6.10 -9.70
CA ASP A 40 1.68 7.40 -9.66
C ASP A 40 2.34 7.73 -11.00
N ILE A 41 1.50 8.14 -11.97
CA ILE A 41 1.95 8.52 -13.30
C ILE A 41 2.88 9.73 -13.21
N GLY A 42 4.08 9.60 -13.79
CA GLY A 42 5.11 10.64 -13.83
C GLY A 42 6.22 10.48 -12.77
N LEU A 43 5.99 9.78 -11.65
CA LEU A 43 7.03 9.57 -10.63
C LEU A 43 7.58 8.13 -10.59
N ARG A 44 6.73 7.14 -10.80
CA ARG A 44 7.11 5.71 -10.88
C ARG A 44 8.20 5.30 -9.87
N ASN A 45 7.80 4.92 -8.66
CA ASN A 45 8.72 4.55 -7.59
C ASN A 45 8.61 3.07 -7.15
N LEU A 46 7.49 2.42 -7.45
CA LEU A 46 7.20 1.08 -6.95
C LEU A 46 8.16 0.02 -7.53
N ASP A 47 8.51 0.16 -8.79
CA ASP A 47 9.49 -0.72 -9.47
C ASP A 47 10.88 -0.66 -8.83
N VAL A 48 11.32 0.53 -8.41
CA VAL A 48 12.59 0.72 -7.70
C VAL A 48 12.55 0.06 -6.32
N VAL A 49 11.47 0.28 -5.57
CA VAL A 49 11.27 -0.35 -4.25
C VAL A 49 11.28 -1.87 -4.34
N MET A 50 10.76 -2.44 -5.43
CA MET A 50 10.72 -3.88 -5.67
C MET A 50 11.97 -4.43 -6.40
N GLY A 51 12.93 -3.58 -6.79
CA GLY A 51 14.12 -3.99 -7.55
C GLY A 51 13.81 -4.55 -8.93
N LEU A 52 12.76 -4.05 -9.59
CA LEU A 52 12.27 -4.53 -10.88
C LEU A 52 12.43 -3.51 -12.02
N GLU A 53 13.06 -2.36 -11.78
CA GLU A 53 13.17 -1.21 -12.68
C GLU A 53 13.80 -1.56 -14.04
N ASN A 54 14.72 -2.53 -14.08
CA ASN A 54 15.42 -2.95 -15.30
C ASN A 54 14.62 -3.96 -16.15
N ARG A 55 13.38 -4.31 -15.77
CA ARG A 55 12.55 -5.32 -16.45
C ARG A 55 11.34 -4.75 -17.16
N ILE A 56 11.19 -3.42 -17.13
CA ILE A 56 10.02 -2.73 -17.69
C ILE A 56 10.17 -2.62 -19.21
N VAL A 57 9.18 -3.14 -19.94
CA VAL A 57 9.04 -2.99 -21.39
C VAL A 57 7.82 -2.13 -21.70
N TYR A 58 6.71 -2.42 -21.05
CA TYR A 58 5.44 -1.69 -21.16
C TYR A 58 4.94 -1.28 -19.78
N ASN A 59 4.04 -0.32 -19.75
CA ASN A 59 3.49 0.25 -18.54
C ASN A 59 1.95 0.41 -18.62
N LEU A 60 1.34 0.92 -17.56
CA LEU A 60 -0.09 1.14 -17.45
C LEU A 60 -0.67 1.97 -18.63
N VAL A 61 0.03 3.04 -19.02
CA VAL A 61 -0.44 3.93 -20.09
C VAL A 61 -0.39 3.21 -21.44
N ASP A 62 0.61 2.38 -21.71
CA ASP A 62 0.69 1.58 -22.93
C ASP A 62 -0.50 0.63 -23.10
N ILE A 63 -1.00 0.07 -22.01
CA ILE A 63 -2.23 -0.74 -22.02
C ILE A 63 -3.44 0.13 -22.39
N ILE A 64 -3.57 1.28 -21.74
CA ILE A 64 -4.72 2.20 -21.95
C ILE A 64 -4.75 2.76 -23.37
N GLU A 65 -3.60 3.05 -23.94
CA GLU A 65 -3.43 3.51 -25.34
C GLU A 65 -3.56 2.37 -26.36
N GLY A 66 -3.58 1.10 -25.93
CA GLY A 66 -3.67 -0.08 -26.83
C GLY A 66 -2.35 -0.46 -27.49
N ASN A 67 -1.21 0.05 -27.00
CA ASN A 67 0.13 -0.23 -27.53
C ASN A 67 0.62 -1.65 -27.18
N CYS A 68 0.01 -2.29 -26.20
CA CYS A 68 0.33 -3.66 -25.82
C CYS A 68 -0.90 -4.39 -25.25
N ARG A 69 -0.81 -5.73 -25.18
CA ARG A 69 -1.78 -6.52 -24.42
C ARG A 69 -1.50 -6.42 -22.93
N ILE A 70 -2.55 -6.47 -22.09
CA ILE A 70 -2.46 -6.32 -20.63
C ILE A 70 -1.33 -7.16 -20.02
N ARG A 71 -1.27 -8.46 -20.35
CA ARG A 71 -0.26 -9.38 -19.78
C ARG A 71 1.18 -9.11 -20.23
N GLN A 72 1.39 -8.33 -21.29
CA GLN A 72 2.74 -7.95 -21.74
C GLN A 72 3.37 -6.87 -20.88
N ALA A 73 2.54 -6.07 -20.17
CA ALA A 73 3.00 -5.06 -19.25
C ALA A 73 3.24 -5.59 -17.82
N PHE A 74 2.88 -6.85 -17.53
CA PHE A 74 3.14 -7.43 -16.21
C PHE A 74 4.60 -7.82 -16.06
N ILE A 75 5.18 -7.40 -14.95
CA ILE A 75 6.51 -7.83 -14.52
C ILE A 75 6.32 -8.84 -13.41
N LYS A 76 6.74 -10.08 -13.65
CA LYS A 76 6.73 -11.11 -12.63
C LYS A 76 7.89 -10.90 -11.66
N ASP A 77 7.64 -11.01 -10.37
CA ASP A 77 8.67 -10.92 -9.35
C ASP A 77 9.76 -11.99 -9.53
N LYS A 78 10.97 -11.70 -9.06
CA LYS A 78 12.13 -12.59 -9.20
C LYS A 78 12.05 -13.80 -8.27
N LYS A 79 11.51 -13.60 -7.06
CA LYS A 79 11.49 -14.57 -5.97
C LYS A 79 10.12 -15.24 -5.82
N TYR A 80 9.04 -14.47 -6.03
CA TYR A 80 7.67 -14.94 -5.83
C TYR A 80 6.92 -15.04 -7.15
N PRO A 81 6.72 -16.28 -7.69
CA PRO A 81 6.13 -16.50 -9.01
C PRO A 81 4.65 -16.10 -9.12
N ASN A 82 3.99 -15.89 -8.01
CA ASN A 82 2.60 -15.45 -7.86
C ASN A 82 2.45 -13.95 -7.59
N LEU A 83 3.56 -13.20 -7.57
CA LEU A 83 3.59 -11.73 -7.43
C LEU A 83 3.91 -11.06 -8.77
N PHE A 84 3.11 -10.04 -9.10
CA PHE A 84 3.25 -9.28 -10.33
C PHE A 84 3.22 -7.78 -10.02
N LEU A 85 3.97 -7.01 -10.81
CA LEU A 85 3.93 -5.55 -10.85
C LEU A 85 3.38 -5.10 -12.20
N LEU A 86 2.43 -4.16 -12.19
CA LEU A 86 2.11 -3.33 -13.34
C LEU A 86 2.65 -1.92 -13.08
N PRO A 87 3.74 -1.52 -13.79
CA PRO A 87 4.40 -0.26 -13.53
C PRO A 87 3.63 0.91 -14.13
N SER A 88 3.79 2.09 -13.54
CA SER A 88 3.33 3.36 -14.08
C SER A 88 4.25 3.88 -15.19
N ALA A 89 3.82 4.92 -15.91
CA ALA A 89 4.62 5.62 -16.91
C ALA A 89 5.46 6.74 -16.27
N GLN A 90 6.74 6.86 -16.64
CA GLN A 90 7.63 7.91 -16.13
C GLN A 90 7.42 9.30 -16.78
N THR A 91 7.10 9.32 -18.06
CA THR A 91 7.17 10.53 -18.91
C THR A 91 5.81 10.97 -19.46
N ARG A 92 4.72 10.49 -18.86
CA ARG A 92 3.36 10.81 -19.28
C ARG A 92 2.70 11.79 -18.31
N ASP A 93 1.73 12.55 -18.83
CA ASP A 93 0.89 13.42 -18.02
C ASP A 93 -0.07 12.58 -17.15
N LYS A 94 -0.33 13.05 -15.93
CA LYS A 94 -1.27 12.41 -14.98
C LYS A 94 -2.70 12.29 -15.53
N THR A 95 -3.05 13.12 -16.51
CA THR A 95 -4.33 13.10 -17.22
C THR A 95 -4.43 12.05 -18.33
N SER A 96 -3.33 11.35 -18.64
CA SER A 96 -3.30 10.29 -19.67
C SER A 96 -4.20 9.09 -19.36
N VAL A 97 -4.64 8.95 -18.12
CA VAL A 97 -5.54 7.88 -17.68
C VAL A 97 -6.76 8.49 -17.01
N LYS A 98 -7.95 7.94 -17.33
CA LYS A 98 -9.23 8.35 -16.74
C LYS A 98 -9.75 7.28 -15.76
N PRO A 99 -10.59 7.67 -14.76
CA PRO A 99 -11.18 6.74 -13.79
C PRO A 99 -11.87 5.53 -14.45
N GLU A 100 -12.65 5.76 -15.53
CA GLU A 100 -13.38 4.72 -16.22
C GLU A 100 -12.45 3.71 -16.90
N GLN A 101 -11.29 4.16 -17.40
CA GLN A 101 -10.28 3.29 -18.00
C GLN A 101 -9.59 2.43 -16.94
N MET A 102 -9.28 3.01 -15.76
CA MET A 102 -8.76 2.25 -14.62
C MET A 102 -9.76 1.21 -14.13
N LYS A 103 -11.02 1.59 -13.96
CA LYS A 103 -12.09 0.68 -13.56
C LYS A 103 -12.18 -0.50 -14.53
N LYS A 104 -12.22 -0.23 -15.84
CA LYS A 104 -12.28 -1.27 -16.88
C LYS A 104 -11.06 -2.19 -16.83
N LEU A 105 -9.86 -1.65 -16.65
CA LEU A 105 -8.64 -2.44 -16.51
C LEU A 105 -8.71 -3.36 -15.28
N ILE A 106 -9.08 -2.83 -14.13
CA ILE A 106 -9.18 -3.58 -12.87
C ILE A 106 -10.21 -4.71 -13.02
N GLU A 107 -11.38 -4.45 -13.62
CA GLU A 107 -12.41 -5.47 -13.85
C GLU A 107 -11.86 -6.63 -14.69
N THR A 108 -11.04 -6.38 -15.71
CA THR A 108 -10.43 -7.45 -16.52
C THR A 108 -9.41 -8.31 -15.76
N LEU A 109 -8.91 -7.82 -14.62
CA LEU A 109 -7.91 -8.51 -13.80
C LEU A 109 -8.52 -9.31 -12.64
N ARG A 110 -9.79 -9.05 -12.30
CA ARG A 110 -10.42 -9.63 -11.10
C ARG A 110 -10.45 -11.15 -11.06
N ASP A 111 -10.53 -11.80 -12.19
CA ASP A 111 -10.58 -13.27 -12.25
C ASP A 111 -9.19 -13.90 -12.31
N ASP A 112 -8.16 -13.11 -12.60
CA ASP A 112 -6.77 -13.58 -12.72
C ASP A 112 -6.01 -13.57 -11.38
N PHE A 113 -6.48 -12.82 -10.36
CA PHE A 113 -5.75 -12.57 -9.10
C PHE A 113 -6.64 -12.77 -7.87
N ASP A 114 -6.02 -13.05 -6.72
CA ASP A 114 -6.69 -13.03 -5.41
C ASP A 114 -6.75 -11.62 -4.83
N TYR A 115 -5.68 -10.84 -5.05
CA TYR A 115 -5.55 -9.46 -4.60
C TYR A 115 -4.98 -8.56 -5.69
N ILE A 116 -5.57 -7.38 -5.82
CA ILE A 116 -5.08 -6.28 -6.64
C ILE A 116 -4.81 -5.11 -5.70
N LEU A 117 -3.54 -4.72 -5.54
CA LEU A 117 -3.16 -3.57 -4.72
C LEU A 117 -2.92 -2.37 -5.65
N LEU A 118 -3.54 -1.24 -5.32
CA LEU A 118 -3.39 0.03 -6.05
C LEU A 118 -2.52 0.95 -5.21
N ASP A 119 -1.27 1.19 -5.62
CA ASP A 119 -0.39 2.15 -4.95
C ASP A 119 -0.78 3.57 -5.39
N CYS A 120 -1.46 4.29 -4.49
CA CYS A 120 -1.99 5.61 -4.80
C CYS A 120 -0.90 6.68 -4.75
N PRO A 121 -0.94 7.68 -5.67
CA PRO A 121 -0.06 8.84 -5.61
C PRO A 121 -0.34 9.68 -4.35
N ALA A 122 0.55 10.61 -4.06
CA ALA A 122 0.28 11.67 -3.10
C ALA A 122 -0.72 12.69 -3.69
N GLY A 123 -1.47 13.37 -2.83
CA GLY A 123 -2.51 14.33 -3.23
C GLY A 123 -3.90 13.70 -3.33
N ILE A 124 -4.84 14.49 -3.79
CA ILE A 124 -6.27 14.14 -3.89
C ILE A 124 -6.83 14.43 -5.29
N GLU A 125 -5.95 14.80 -6.22
CA GLU A 125 -6.31 15.23 -7.56
C GLU A 125 -6.62 14.02 -8.46
N GLN A 126 -6.61 14.24 -9.77
CA GLN A 126 -6.96 13.25 -10.80
C GLN A 126 -6.26 11.89 -10.62
N GLY A 127 -4.99 11.89 -10.24
CA GLY A 127 -4.24 10.64 -10.00
C GLY A 127 -4.83 9.78 -8.88
N PHE A 128 -5.27 10.41 -7.79
CA PHE A 128 -5.95 9.72 -6.70
C PHE A 128 -7.33 9.19 -7.15
N GLN A 129 -8.11 9.99 -7.86
CA GLN A 129 -9.42 9.58 -8.38
C GLN A 129 -9.29 8.37 -9.33
N ASN A 130 -8.26 8.37 -10.18
CA ASN A 130 -7.97 7.23 -11.04
C ASN A 130 -7.63 5.98 -10.23
N ALA A 131 -6.78 6.12 -9.19
CA ALA A 131 -6.34 5.02 -8.37
C ALA A 131 -7.48 4.31 -7.63
N ILE A 132 -8.46 5.08 -7.11
CA ILE A 132 -9.57 4.53 -6.32
C ILE A 132 -10.75 4.04 -7.16
N ALA A 133 -10.82 4.37 -8.46
CA ALA A 133 -12.00 4.15 -9.31
C ALA A 133 -12.48 2.69 -9.42
N GLY A 134 -11.63 1.70 -9.14
CA GLY A 134 -11.99 0.28 -9.14
C GLY A 134 -11.78 -0.41 -7.79
N ALA A 135 -11.51 0.33 -6.74
CA ALA A 135 -11.21 -0.23 -5.43
C ALA A 135 -12.49 -0.69 -4.68
N ASP A 136 -12.42 -1.84 -4.02
CA ASP A 136 -13.50 -2.36 -3.14
C ASP A 136 -13.31 -1.89 -1.71
N ARG A 137 -12.05 -1.58 -1.34
CA ARG A 137 -11.62 -1.19 0.01
C ARG A 137 -10.35 -0.39 -0.05
N ALA A 138 -10.00 0.23 1.07
CA ALA A 138 -8.78 1.00 1.18
C ALA A 138 -7.99 0.65 2.44
N ILE A 139 -6.67 0.82 2.36
CA ILE A 139 -5.76 0.86 3.51
C ILE A 139 -5.19 2.27 3.56
N ILE A 140 -5.51 2.98 4.64
CA ILE A 140 -4.99 4.31 4.91
C ILE A 140 -3.66 4.14 5.66
N VAL A 141 -2.58 4.68 5.09
CA VAL A 141 -1.25 4.65 5.72
C VAL A 141 -0.93 6.03 6.26
N THR A 142 -0.78 6.17 7.57
CA THR A 142 -0.42 7.45 8.21
C THR A 142 0.78 7.30 9.12
N THR A 143 1.48 8.41 9.40
CA THR A 143 2.46 8.50 10.48
C THR A 143 1.79 9.18 11.68
N PRO A 144 2.22 8.93 12.93
CA PRO A 144 1.64 9.52 14.13
C PRO A 144 2.10 10.98 14.33
N GLU A 145 1.89 11.78 13.30
CA GLU A 145 2.15 13.22 13.23
C GLU A 145 0.86 13.97 12.93
N VAL A 146 0.60 15.08 13.60
CA VAL A 146 -0.64 15.86 13.49
C VAL A 146 -1.02 16.16 12.03
N SER A 147 -0.04 16.58 11.20
CA SER A 147 -0.28 16.89 9.79
C SER A 147 -0.68 15.64 8.99
N SER A 148 -0.03 14.51 9.26
CA SER A 148 -0.28 13.24 8.56
C SER A 148 -1.65 12.66 8.91
N VAL A 149 -2.03 12.75 10.18
CA VAL A 149 -3.34 12.30 10.68
C VAL A 149 -4.46 13.17 10.10
N ARG A 150 -4.28 14.49 10.02
CA ARG A 150 -5.25 15.39 9.36
C ARG A 150 -5.42 15.08 7.87
N ASP A 151 -4.33 14.76 7.17
CA ASP A 151 -4.39 14.37 5.77
C ASP A 151 -5.07 12.99 5.60
N ALA A 152 -4.88 12.07 6.54
CA ALA A 152 -5.54 10.78 6.56
C ALA A 152 -7.06 10.92 6.78
N ASP A 153 -7.51 11.76 7.71
CA ASP A 153 -8.92 12.06 7.96
C ASP A 153 -9.61 12.57 6.69
N ARG A 154 -8.96 13.49 5.97
CA ARG A 154 -9.47 13.97 4.69
C ARG A 154 -9.60 12.87 3.63
N ILE A 155 -8.64 11.94 3.56
CA ILE A 155 -8.71 10.78 2.64
C ILE A 155 -9.86 9.85 3.02
N ILE A 156 -10.09 9.60 4.30
CA ILE A 156 -11.23 8.79 4.79
C ILE A 156 -12.55 9.38 4.27
N GLY A 157 -12.77 10.68 4.44
CA GLY A 157 -13.97 11.34 3.93
C GLY A 157 -14.11 11.29 2.40
N LEU A 158 -12.99 11.39 1.66
CA LEU A 158 -13.01 11.27 0.20
C LEU A 158 -13.32 9.84 -0.26
N LEU A 159 -12.82 8.82 0.43
CA LEU A 159 -13.12 7.42 0.15
C LEU A 159 -14.60 7.11 0.41
N ASP A 160 -15.16 7.62 1.51
CA ASP A 160 -16.59 7.48 1.81
C ASP A 160 -17.46 8.14 0.75
N ALA A 161 -17.10 9.35 0.29
CA ALA A 161 -17.78 10.04 -0.79
C ALA A 161 -17.73 9.27 -2.14
N ASN A 162 -16.75 8.37 -2.30
CA ASN A 162 -16.63 7.48 -3.45
C ASN A 162 -17.14 6.05 -3.17
N GLU A 163 -17.98 5.87 -2.15
CA GLU A 163 -18.60 4.60 -1.76
C GLU A 163 -17.62 3.49 -1.34
N ILE A 164 -16.40 3.86 -0.93
CA ILE A 164 -15.38 2.92 -0.42
C ILE A 164 -15.42 2.95 1.11
N HIS A 165 -16.38 2.23 1.70
CA HIS A 165 -16.62 2.22 3.15
C HIS A 165 -15.78 1.19 3.92
N LYS A 166 -15.19 0.20 3.25
CA LYS A 166 -14.28 -0.76 3.88
C LYS A 166 -12.88 -0.17 3.96
N GLN A 167 -12.62 0.52 5.05
CA GLN A 167 -11.37 1.23 5.28
C GLN A 167 -10.65 0.68 6.49
N HIS A 168 -9.34 0.50 6.37
CA HIS A 168 -8.47 0.03 7.44
C HIS A 168 -7.28 0.97 7.58
N LEU A 169 -6.76 1.09 8.79
CA LEU A 169 -5.66 1.98 9.12
C LEU A 169 -4.37 1.21 9.37
N ILE A 170 -3.26 1.70 8.81
CA ILE A 170 -1.89 1.36 9.20
C ILE A 170 -1.23 2.61 9.77
N ILE A 171 -0.78 2.53 11.02
CA ILE A 171 0.07 3.55 11.64
C ILE A 171 1.51 3.14 11.36
N ASN A 172 2.21 3.92 10.53
CA ASN A 172 3.57 3.65 10.07
C ASN A 172 4.59 4.56 10.73
N LYS A 173 5.85 4.11 10.81
CA LYS A 173 6.99 4.86 11.36
C LYS A 173 6.77 5.29 12.81
N ILE A 174 6.13 4.47 13.62
CA ILE A 174 5.94 4.78 15.04
C ILE A 174 7.26 4.63 15.80
N ARG A 175 7.53 5.57 16.69
CA ARG A 175 8.67 5.58 17.60
C ARG A 175 8.17 5.63 19.04
N MET A 176 8.19 4.48 19.72
CA MET A 176 7.64 4.36 21.07
C MET A 176 8.40 5.17 22.12
N ASP A 177 9.68 5.47 21.89
CA ASP A 177 10.48 6.37 22.72
C ASP A 177 9.96 7.81 22.67
N MET A 178 9.52 8.27 21.48
CA MET A 178 8.90 9.59 21.30
C MET A 178 7.47 9.64 21.83
N VAL A 179 6.68 8.57 21.61
CA VAL A 179 5.32 8.48 22.18
C VAL A 179 5.34 8.59 23.69
N LYS A 180 6.26 7.86 24.36
CA LYS A 180 6.39 7.90 25.83
C LYS A 180 6.79 9.28 26.38
N LYS A 181 7.48 10.09 25.58
CA LYS A 181 7.86 11.47 25.94
C LYS A 181 6.80 12.49 25.63
N GLY A 182 5.74 12.13 24.89
CA GLY A 182 4.74 13.05 24.38
C GLY A 182 5.18 13.86 23.15
N ASP A 183 6.30 13.46 22.52
CA ASP A 183 6.85 14.12 21.33
C ASP A 183 6.20 13.59 20.03
N MET A 184 5.44 12.50 20.11
CA MET A 184 4.71 11.86 19.02
C MET A 184 3.32 11.43 19.52
N MET A 185 2.32 11.51 18.65
CA MET A 185 0.97 11.07 18.98
C MET A 185 0.96 9.59 19.37
N SER A 186 0.14 9.25 20.35
CA SER A 186 -0.09 7.84 20.72
C SER A 186 -0.98 7.15 19.68
N ILE A 187 -1.01 5.81 19.72
CA ILE A 187 -1.90 5.02 18.87
C ILE A 187 -3.36 5.38 19.16
N GLU A 188 -3.68 5.55 20.45
CA GLU A 188 -5.01 5.92 20.94
C GLU A 188 -5.46 7.25 20.37
N ASP A 189 -4.61 8.28 20.43
CA ASP A 189 -4.92 9.61 19.90
C ASP A 189 -5.23 9.54 18.38
N VAL A 190 -4.44 8.77 17.64
CA VAL A 190 -4.67 8.60 16.21
C VAL A 190 -5.99 7.89 15.93
N LEU A 191 -6.32 6.83 16.69
CA LEU A 191 -7.57 6.08 16.54
C LEU A 191 -8.80 6.91 16.96
N GLU A 192 -8.68 7.73 17.99
CA GLU A 192 -9.76 8.63 18.43
C GLU A 192 -10.11 9.65 17.32
N ILE A 193 -9.09 10.19 16.64
CA ILE A 193 -9.30 11.18 15.57
C ILE A 193 -9.85 10.52 14.30
N LEU A 194 -9.27 9.40 13.86
CA LEU A 194 -9.59 8.82 12.56
C LEU A 194 -10.81 7.89 12.58
N ALA A 195 -11.19 7.36 13.75
CA ALA A 195 -12.30 6.42 13.92
C ALA A 195 -12.30 5.26 12.89
N CYS A 196 -11.12 4.83 12.47
CA CYS A 196 -10.90 3.82 11.43
C CYS A 196 -10.33 2.54 12.04
N GLU A 197 -10.74 1.38 11.53
CA GLU A 197 -10.29 0.07 12.03
C GLU A 197 -8.78 -0.11 11.82
N LEU A 198 -8.05 -0.32 12.91
CA LEU A 198 -6.61 -0.56 12.88
C LEU A 198 -6.31 -1.97 12.38
N ILE A 199 -5.54 -2.10 11.29
CA ILE A 199 -5.08 -3.39 10.78
C ILE A 199 -3.60 -3.62 11.07
N GLY A 200 -2.82 -2.58 11.37
CA GLY A 200 -1.40 -2.73 11.65
C GLY A 200 -0.70 -1.50 12.17
N ILE A 201 0.40 -1.77 12.84
CA ILE A 201 1.33 -0.77 13.35
C ILE A 201 2.73 -1.20 12.89
N VAL A 202 3.42 -0.31 12.19
CA VAL A 202 4.77 -0.56 11.67
C VAL A 202 5.74 0.39 12.38
N PRO A 203 6.75 -0.12 13.07
CA PRO A 203 7.76 0.71 13.71
C PRO A 203 8.63 1.44 12.69
N ASP A 204 9.22 2.55 13.10
CA ASP A 204 10.31 3.19 12.36
C ASP A 204 11.55 2.28 12.46
N ASP A 205 11.93 1.68 11.33
CA ASP A 205 12.91 0.61 11.26
C ASP A 205 13.87 0.83 10.10
N GLU A 206 15.16 0.96 10.41
CA GLU A 206 16.22 1.18 9.42
C GLU A 206 16.35 0.04 8.41
N HIS A 207 15.95 -1.17 8.77
CA HIS A 207 15.97 -2.32 7.86
C HIS A 207 15.08 -2.13 6.62
N ILE A 208 14.08 -1.26 6.68
CA ILE A 208 13.28 -0.88 5.51
C ILE A 208 14.18 -0.21 4.46
N VAL A 209 14.99 0.76 4.89
CA VAL A 209 15.90 1.49 3.99
C VAL A 209 17.00 0.58 3.48
N ILE A 210 17.60 -0.24 4.36
CA ILE A 210 18.66 -1.18 4.03
C ILE A 210 18.17 -2.17 2.95
N SER A 211 17.02 -2.81 3.17
CA SER A 211 16.44 -3.77 2.23
C SER A 211 16.10 -3.12 0.89
N THR A 212 15.44 -1.96 0.91
CA THR A 212 15.07 -1.24 -0.31
C THR A 212 16.30 -0.86 -1.15
N ASN A 213 17.39 -0.41 -0.53
CA ASN A 213 18.64 -0.11 -1.24
C ASN A 213 19.29 -1.34 -1.87
N GLN A 214 18.97 -2.53 -1.40
CA GLN A 214 19.40 -3.81 -1.96
C GLN A 214 18.44 -4.36 -3.02
N GLY A 215 17.33 -3.64 -3.29
CA GLY A 215 16.25 -4.11 -4.17
C GLY A 215 15.46 -5.27 -3.57
N GLU A 216 15.42 -5.35 -2.24
CA GLU A 216 14.69 -6.35 -1.47
C GLU A 216 13.64 -5.69 -0.57
N LEU A 217 12.68 -6.48 -0.08
CA LEU A 217 11.64 -6.03 0.82
C LEU A 217 11.86 -6.58 2.21
N VAL A 218 11.51 -5.79 3.23
CA VAL A 218 11.75 -6.17 4.63
C VAL A 218 10.80 -7.27 5.11
N VAL A 219 9.63 -7.44 4.49
CA VAL A 219 8.67 -8.50 4.81
C VAL A 219 9.32 -9.89 4.62
N GLY A 220 9.08 -10.78 5.58
CA GLY A 220 9.71 -12.11 5.62
C GLY A 220 11.08 -12.14 6.30
N SER A 221 11.60 -10.98 6.71
CA SER A 221 12.76 -10.91 7.62
C SER A 221 12.32 -10.95 9.08
N SER A 222 13.28 -11.14 9.99
CA SER A 222 13.06 -11.06 11.45
C SER A 222 13.07 -9.63 11.99
N ALA A 223 13.27 -8.62 11.14
CA ALA A 223 13.22 -7.22 11.52
C ALA A 223 11.81 -6.85 12.03
N PRO A 224 11.68 -5.93 13.01
CA PRO A 224 10.37 -5.54 13.55
C PRO A 224 9.36 -5.11 12.49
N ALA A 225 9.78 -4.30 11.51
CA ALA A 225 8.91 -3.91 10.39
C ALA A 225 8.55 -5.10 9.50
N GLY A 226 9.47 -6.05 9.27
CA GLY A 226 9.20 -7.27 8.49
C GLY A 226 8.13 -8.13 9.13
N CYS A 227 8.21 -8.35 10.44
CA CYS A 227 7.20 -9.05 11.22
C CYS A 227 5.85 -8.32 11.20
N ALA A 228 5.87 -6.97 11.31
CA ALA A 228 4.66 -6.16 11.26
C ALA A 228 3.93 -6.31 9.92
N TYR A 229 4.62 -6.18 8.78
CA TYR A 229 4.03 -6.35 7.46
C TYR A 229 3.50 -7.76 7.23
N MET A 230 4.20 -8.80 7.70
CA MET A 230 3.70 -10.18 7.62
C MET A 230 2.41 -10.36 8.42
N ASN A 231 2.34 -9.84 9.64
CA ASN A 231 1.14 -9.92 10.48
C ASN A 231 -0.03 -9.15 9.86
N ILE A 232 0.22 -7.99 9.24
CA ILE A 232 -0.80 -7.24 8.49
C ILE A 232 -1.31 -8.08 7.30
N SER A 233 -0.42 -8.71 6.54
CA SER A 233 -0.79 -9.56 5.41
C SER A 233 -1.66 -10.74 5.84
N ARG A 234 -1.36 -11.36 6.98
CA ARG A 234 -2.19 -12.42 7.58
C ARG A 234 -3.58 -11.92 7.96
N ARG A 235 -3.70 -10.73 8.59
CA ARG A 235 -5.00 -10.10 8.91
C ARG A 235 -5.79 -9.77 7.65
N ILE A 236 -5.16 -9.31 6.58
CA ILE A 236 -5.82 -9.09 5.26
C ILE A 236 -6.39 -10.41 4.72
N CYS A 237 -5.73 -11.54 4.98
CA CYS A 237 -6.23 -12.87 4.64
C CYS A 237 -7.38 -13.35 5.55
N GLY A 238 -7.66 -12.66 6.65
CA GLY A 238 -8.73 -13.00 7.61
C GLY A 238 -8.26 -13.80 8.80
N GLU A 239 -6.95 -13.88 9.04
CA GLU A 239 -6.43 -14.53 10.24
C GLU A 239 -6.53 -13.57 11.44
N ASP A 240 -6.88 -14.15 12.61
CA ASP A 240 -6.82 -13.43 13.88
C ASP A 240 -5.37 -13.46 14.40
N VAL A 241 -4.65 -12.35 14.19
CA VAL A 241 -3.26 -12.19 14.59
C VAL A 241 -3.16 -11.06 15.61
N PRO A 242 -2.67 -11.27 16.82
CA PRO A 242 -2.52 -10.21 17.81
C PRO A 242 -1.52 -9.15 17.33
N PHE A 243 -1.70 -7.90 17.79
CA PHE A 243 -0.73 -6.84 17.52
C PHE A 243 0.60 -7.13 18.23
N MET A 244 1.68 -6.75 17.58
CA MET A 244 3.03 -6.91 18.13
C MET A 244 3.24 -5.97 19.32
N GLU A 245 3.96 -6.43 20.33
CA GLU A 245 4.47 -5.57 21.39
C GLU A 245 5.59 -4.68 20.84
N LEU A 246 5.34 -3.38 20.83
CA LEU A 246 6.30 -2.37 20.32
C LEU A 246 7.28 -1.85 21.38
N SER A 247 7.15 -2.29 22.63
CA SER A 247 8.07 -1.96 23.71
C SER A 247 8.20 -3.17 24.62
N GLY A 248 9.41 -3.54 24.99
CA GLY A 248 9.74 -4.71 25.85
C GLY A 248 9.16 -4.64 27.28
N LYS A 249 7.90 -4.24 27.45
CA LYS A 249 7.04 -4.41 28.62
C LYS A 249 5.60 -4.57 28.12
N ASN A 250 5.01 -5.68 28.47
CA ASN A 250 3.68 -6.19 28.14
C ASN A 250 2.58 -5.12 28.15
N HIS A 251 2.07 -4.76 26.99
CA HIS A 251 0.71 -4.29 26.83
C HIS A 251 0.07 -5.09 25.70
N ILE A 252 -0.69 -6.10 26.11
CA ILE A 252 -1.53 -6.89 25.20
C ILE A 252 -2.72 -6.02 24.82
N TRP A 253 -2.80 -5.62 23.57
CA TRP A 253 -3.99 -5.01 22.99
C TRP A 253 -4.97 -6.11 22.62
N ASN A 254 -5.80 -6.50 23.59
CA ASN A 254 -6.98 -7.30 23.35
C ASN A 254 -8.21 -6.39 23.33
N ARG A 255 -8.71 -6.12 22.13
CA ARG A 255 -10.13 -5.81 21.88
C ARG A 255 -10.53 -6.32 20.51
#